data_40afe9540d4877eaf89cfa60cfe94203
#
_entry.id   40afe9540d4877eaf89cfa60cfe94203
#
_cell.length_a   1.000
_cell.length_b   1.000
_cell.length_c   1.000
_cell.angle_alpha   90.00
_cell.angle_beta   90.00
_cell.angle_gamma   90.00
#
_symmetry.space_group_name_H-M   'P 1'
#
loop_
_entity.id
_entity.type
_entity.pdbx_description
1 polymer ?
#
loop_
_entity_poly.entity_id
_entity_poly.type
_entity_poly.pdbx_seq_one_letter_code
_entity_poly.pdbx_strand_id
1 'polypeptide(L)'
;MCLLASVGLQAQTIKGRVMEETEDGEVALPGANVYWVGTSKGSVSDANGEFKIKWEKVGKLVVSFIGYQSDTIEVKSTDKFVTCTLRSGEQLDEVSVAARKQSTVMSTRGPLIEQLITGEELCKAACCNLGESFETNASVDVSYADAVTGAKQIQLLGLTGKYVQMMTENMPNFRGLASLYGLTYIPGPWMSAISVSKGTGSVINGYESMAGQISVDYKKPRDPELLSANVFTSSEGMYEFNSNFSIKFSDKWSTMFLLHGDWMEEP
;
A
#
# COMPACT_ATOMS: atom_id res chain seq x y z
N MET A 1 -24.45 -70.73 22.52
CA MET A 1 -23.28 -70.11 23.13
C MET A 1 -22.58 -69.37 22.05
N CYS A 2 -22.84 -68.00 21.90
CA CYS A 2 -22.36 -67.19 20.79
C CYS A 2 -21.14 -66.42 21.30
N LEU A 3 -19.94 -66.76 20.81
CA LEU A 3 -18.70 -66.10 21.10
C LEU A 3 -18.64 -64.80 20.27
N LEU A 4 -18.88 -63.64 20.91
CA LEU A 4 -18.61 -62.34 20.35
C LEU A 4 -17.10 -62.07 20.41
N ALA A 5 -16.42 -62.23 19.29
CA ALA A 5 -15.06 -61.80 19.11
C ALA A 5 -15.03 -60.26 18.99
N SER A 6 -14.63 -59.57 20.07
CA SER A 6 -14.36 -58.14 20.06
C SER A 6 -13.07 -57.86 19.28
N VAL A 7 -13.20 -57.43 18.02
CA VAL A 7 -12.09 -56.89 17.23
C VAL A 7 -11.75 -55.53 17.83
N GLY A 8 -10.71 -55.47 18.66
CA GLY A 8 -10.17 -54.22 19.17
C GLY A 8 -9.60 -53.39 17.99
N LEU A 9 -10.28 -52.30 17.62
CA LEU A 9 -9.71 -51.28 16.76
C LEU A 9 -8.52 -50.61 17.48
N GLN A 10 -7.32 -51.09 17.27
CA GLN A 10 -6.11 -50.40 17.72
C GLN A 10 -5.96 -49.16 16.84
N ALA A 11 -6.13 -47.96 17.40
CA ALA A 11 -5.83 -46.73 16.75
C ALA A 11 -4.33 -46.67 16.44
N GLN A 12 -3.96 -46.81 15.20
CA GLN A 12 -2.59 -46.80 14.76
C GLN A 12 -1.97 -45.41 15.03
N THR A 13 -0.87 -45.37 15.77
CA THR A 13 -0.14 -44.15 16.11
C THR A 13 1.14 -44.08 15.28
N ILE A 14 1.34 -42.98 14.58
CA ILE A 14 2.56 -42.70 13.86
C ILE A 14 3.48 -41.90 14.77
N LYS A 15 4.75 -42.25 14.75
CA LYS A 15 5.83 -41.50 15.40
C LYS A 15 6.67 -40.87 14.35
N GLY A 16 7.27 -39.73 14.66
CA GLY A 16 8.20 -39.06 13.74
C GLY A 16 9.09 -38.12 14.49
N ARG A 17 10.02 -37.54 13.74
CA ARG A 17 10.95 -36.52 14.22
C ARG A 17 10.99 -35.35 13.26
N VAL A 18 10.97 -34.14 13.81
CA VAL A 18 11.17 -32.90 13.05
C VAL A 18 12.59 -32.42 13.28
N MET A 19 13.29 -32.17 12.20
CA MET A 19 14.67 -31.70 12.17
C MET A 19 14.73 -30.35 11.49
N GLU A 20 15.74 -29.56 11.81
CA GLU A 20 16.13 -28.32 11.10
C GLU A 20 17.36 -28.61 10.27
N GLU A 21 17.39 -28.14 9.02
CA GLU A 21 18.58 -28.16 8.18
C GLU A 21 19.38 -26.88 8.43
N THR A 22 20.55 -27.02 9.07
CA THR A 22 21.52 -25.95 9.31
C THR A 22 22.79 -26.21 8.51
N GLU A 23 23.62 -25.18 8.31
CA GLU A 23 24.91 -25.30 7.60
C GLU A 23 25.85 -26.33 8.23
N ASP A 24 25.70 -26.58 9.54
CA ASP A 24 26.50 -27.53 10.31
C ASP A 24 25.88 -28.94 10.39
N GLY A 25 24.68 -29.16 9.81
CA GLY A 25 23.98 -30.45 9.83
C GLY A 25 22.54 -30.37 10.31
N GLU A 26 21.90 -31.52 10.48
CA GLU A 26 20.51 -31.64 10.94
C GLU A 26 20.43 -31.57 12.47
N VAL A 27 19.64 -30.65 12.99
CA VAL A 27 19.39 -30.45 14.42
C VAL A 27 17.92 -30.71 14.73
N ALA A 28 17.62 -31.32 15.90
CA ALA A 28 16.26 -31.55 16.33
C ALA A 28 15.50 -30.23 16.56
N LEU A 29 14.30 -30.09 15.99
CA LEU A 29 13.47 -28.89 16.10
C LEU A 29 12.32 -29.11 17.10
N PRO A 30 12.42 -28.61 18.34
CA PRO A 30 11.36 -28.69 19.33
C PRO A 30 10.25 -27.66 19.08
N GLY A 31 9.01 -27.98 19.44
CA GLY A 31 7.89 -27.06 19.36
C GLY A 31 7.26 -26.92 17.97
N ALA A 32 7.65 -27.72 16.98
CA ALA A 32 7.04 -27.72 15.66
C ALA A 32 5.61 -28.30 15.71
N ASN A 33 4.67 -27.64 15.06
CA ASN A 33 3.29 -28.09 14.93
C ASN A 33 3.16 -29.12 13.81
N VAL A 34 2.57 -30.27 14.11
CA VAL A 34 2.36 -31.39 13.20
C VAL A 34 0.87 -31.71 13.15
N TYR A 35 0.22 -31.57 12.00
CA TYR A 35 -1.23 -31.78 11.88
C TYR A 35 -1.64 -32.34 10.52
N TRP A 36 -2.80 -33.03 10.48
CA TRP A 36 -3.35 -33.54 9.24
C TRP A 36 -4.05 -32.45 8.44
N VAL A 37 -3.78 -32.41 7.12
CA VAL A 37 -4.42 -31.45 6.21
C VAL A 37 -5.95 -31.48 6.36
N GLY A 38 -6.55 -30.30 6.56
CA GLY A 38 -8.01 -30.16 6.65
C GLY A 38 -8.62 -30.63 7.97
N THR A 39 -7.81 -30.92 8.99
CA THR A 39 -8.31 -31.31 10.31
C THR A 39 -7.72 -30.42 11.42
N SER A 40 -8.39 -30.40 12.58
CA SER A 40 -7.87 -29.75 13.78
C SER A 40 -7.04 -30.71 14.69
N LYS A 41 -6.78 -31.93 14.20
CA LYS A 41 -6.02 -32.93 14.95
C LYS A 41 -4.55 -32.82 14.67
N GLY A 42 -3.77 -32.52 15.69
CA GLY A 42 -2.33 -32.30 15.60
C GLY A 42 -1.60 -32.75 16.86
N SER A 43 -0.28 -32.62 16.79
CA SER A 43 0.66 -32.85 17.87
C SER A 43 1.78 -31.82 17.76
N VAL A 44 2.55 -31.65 18.83
CA VAL A 44 3.73 -30.76 18.83
C VAL A 44 4.96 -31.61 19.11
N SER A 45 6.10 -31.28 18.49
CA SER A 45 7.37 -31.98 18.72
C SER A 45 7.92 -31.64 20.10
N ASP A 46 8.49 -32.65 20.75
CA ASP A 46 9.13 -32.56 22.08
C ASP A 46 10.56 -31.94 21.98
N ALA A 47 11.27 -31.91 23.13
CA ALA A 47 12.63 -31.38 23.23
C ALA A 47 13.64 -32.09 22.31
N ASN A 48 13.37 -33.31 21.87
CA ASN A 48 14.19 -34.10 20.97
C ASN A 48 13.66 -34.02 19.51
N GLY A 49 12.71 -33.14 19.22
CA GLY A 49 12.03 -33.04 17.94
C GLY A 49 11.06 -34.18 17.64
N GLU A 50 10.78 -35.08 18.60
CA GLU A 50 9.92 -36.23 18.37
C GLU A 50 8.43 -35.88 18.56
N PHE A 51 7.57 -36.44 17.70
CA PHE A 51 6.14 -36.29 17.79
C PHE A 51 5.40 -37.62 17.70
N LYS A 52 4.17 -37.65 18.20
CA LYS A 52 3.26 -38.80 18.12
C LYS A 52 1.89 -38.30 17.69
N ILE A 53 1.36 -38.85 16.60
CA ILE A 53 0.06 -38.46 16.06
C ILE A 53 -0.75 -39.71 15.71
N LYS A 54 -2.06 -39.69 15.99
CA LYS A 54 -2.96 -40.78 15.60
C LYS A 54 -3.17 -40.77 14.09
N TRP A 55 -3.16 -41.93 13.46
CA TRP A 55 -3.39 -42.08 12.04
C TRP A 55 -4.79 -41.54 11.63
N GLU A 56 -4.82 -40.80 10.57
CA GLU A 56 -6.05 -40.34 9.90
C GLU A 56 -6.00 -40.70 8.40
N LYS A 57 -7.17 -41.04 7.82
CA LYS A 57 -7.30 -41.48 6.43
C LYS A 57 -6.85 -40.46 5.38
N VAL A 58 -6.57 -39.22 5.78
CA VAL A 58 -6.20 -38.11 4.88
C VAL A 58 -4.82 -38.34 4.24
N GLY A 59 -3.87 -38.98 4.96
CA GLY A 59 -2.56 -39.34 4.43
C GLY A 59 -1.58 -38.19 4.18
N LYS A 60 -1.96 -36.94 4.40
CA LYS A 60 -1.08 -35.76 4.23
C LYS A 60 -0.89 -35.07 5.56
N LEU A 61 0.35 -35.02 5.99
CA LEU A 61 0.78 -34.42 7.25
C LEU A 61 1.53 -33.12 6.98
N VAL A 62 1.08 -32.02 7.57
CA VAL A 62 1.75 -30.71 7.51
C VAL A 62 2.59 -30.53 8.75
N VAL A 63 3.82 -30.11 8.57
CA VAL A 63 4.73 -29.71 9.64
C VAL A 63 5.04 -28.24 9.47
N SER A 64 4.84 -27.46 10.53
CA SER A 64 5.05 -26.01 10.51
C SER A 64 5.69 -25.52 11.80
N PHE A 65 6.59 -24.55 11.67
CA PHE A 65 7.20 -23.86 12.80
C PHE A 65 7.42 -22.38 12.44
N ILE A 66 7.37 -21.51 13.44
CA ILE A 66 7.51 -20.06 13.23
C ILE A 66 8.92 -19.76 12.71
N GLY A 67 9.03 -19.08 11.56
CA GLY A 67 10.31 -18.77 10.93
C GLY A 67 10.83 -19.83 9.96
N TYR A 68 10.08 -20.91 9.71
CA TYR A 68 10.43 -22.00 8.82
C TYR A 68 9.39 -22.17 7.71
N GLN A 69 9.84 -22.64 6.54
CA GLN A 69 8.94 -23.01 5.46
C GLN A 69 8.17 -24.28 5.86
N SER A 70 6.83 -24.21 5.83
CA SER A 70 5.99 -25.38 6.13
C SER A 70 6.17 -26.46 5.05
N ASP A 71 6.31 -27.71 5.47
CA ASP A 71 6.43 -28.86 4.58
C ASP A 71 5.23 -29.80 4.71
N THR A 72 4.87 -30.46 3.62
CA THR A 72 3.74 -31.40 3.57
C THR A 72 4.23 -32.77 3.11
N ILE A 73 4.10 -33.75 3.98
CA ILE A 73 4.57 -35.11 3.75
C ILE A 73 3.38 -36.03 3.50
N GLU A 74 3.47 -36.89 2.49
CA GLU A 74 2.51 -37.99 2.30
C GLU A 74 2.91 -39.19 3.15
N VAL A 75 2.04 -39.55 4.06
CA VAL A 75 2.23 -40.66 5.01
C VAL A 75 1.27 -41.79 4.70
N LYS A 76 1.81 -43.00 4.53
CA LYS A 76 1.01 -44.21 4.30
C LYS A 76 0.68 -44.92 5.60
N SER A 77 -0.38 -45.68 5.62
CA SER A 77 -0.81 -46.45 6.81
C SER A 77 0.23 -47.48 7.29
N THR A 78 1.20 -47.82 6.48
CA THR A 78 2.31 -48.72 6.80
C THR A 78 3.48 -48.05 7.49
N ASP A 79 3.53 -46.71 7.46
CA ASP A 79 4.67 -45.98 7.98
C ASP A 79 4.58 -45.84 9.50
N LYS A 80 5.55 -46.42 10.20
CA LYS A 80 5.63 -46.37 11.66
C LYS A 80 6.44 -45.17 12.16
N PHE A 81 7.33 -44.64 11.35
CA PHE A 81 8.21 -43.53 11.71
C PHE A 81 8.41 -42.62 10.49
N VAL A 82 8.30 -41.31 10.67
CA VAL A 82 8.43 -40.30 9.63
C VAL A 82 9.41 -39.22 10.09
N THR A 83 10.39 -38.89 9.25
CA THR A 83 11.30 -37.77 9.50
C THR A 83 10.94 -36.62 8.55
N CYS A 84 10.88 -35.41 9.12
CA CYS A 84 10.64 -34.17 8.39
C CYS A 84 11.78 -33.20 8.67
N THR A 85 12.40 -32.66 7.63
CA THR A 85 13.44 -31.66 7.77
C THR A 85 12.88 -30.31 7.27
N LEU A 86 12.72 -29.36 8.19
CA LEU A 86 12.31 -28.01 7.87
C LEU A 86 13.54 -27.16 7.54
N ARG A 87 13.43 -26.38 6.51
CA ARG A 87 14.43 -25.35 6.18
C ARG A 87 14.03 -24.06 6.85
N SER A 88 15.01 -23.40 7.46
CA SER A 88 14.84 -22.01 7.89
C SER A 88 14.30 -21.23 6.71
N GLY A 89 13.13 -20.65 6.86
CA GLY A 89 12.61 -19.75 5.83
C GLY A 89 13.65 -18.66 5.67
N GLU A 90 14.33 -18.61 4.52
CA GLU A 90 14.98 -17.37 4.13
C GLU A 90 13.96 -16.29 4.41
N GLN A 91 14.39 -15.30 5.15
CA GLN A 91 13.61 -14.09 5.43
C GLN A 91 12.99 -13.73 4.07
N LEU A 92 11.68 -13.95 3.95
CA LEU A 92 10.97 -13.69 2.70
C LEU A 92 11.42 -12.29 2.32
N ASP A 93 12.22 -12.19 1.26
CA ASP A 93 12.41 -10.94 0.59
C ASP A 93 11.01 -10.37 0.51
N GLU A 94 10.84 -9.20 1.11
CA GLU A 94 9.60 -8.44 1.10
C GLU A 94 9.01 -8.65 -0.29
N VAL A 95 7.99 -9.51 -0.37
CA VAL A 95 7.25 -9.65 -1.61
C VAL A 95 6.69 -8.27 -1.78
N SER A 96 7.42 -7.45 -2.50
CA SER A 96 6.91 -6.22 -3.02
C SER A 96 5.79 -6.69 -3.94
N VAL A 97 4.60 -6.85 -3.36
CA VAL A 97 3.39 -6.89 -4.13
C VAL A 97 3.39 -5.53 -4.79
N ALA A 98 3.94 -5.47 -6.00
CA ALA A 98 3.74 -4.38 -6.92
C ALA A 98 2.24 -4.44 -7.26
N ALA A 99 1.40 -4.14 -6.28
CA ALA A 99 0.04 -3.78 -6.51
C ALA A 99 0.17 -2.53 -7.35
N ARG A 100 -0.16 -2.63 -8.64
CA ARG A 100 -0.32 -1.49 -9.51
C ARG A 100 -1.26 -0.56 -8.77
N LYS A 101 -0.72 0.50 -8.17
CA LYS A 101 -1.51 1.49 -7.44
C LYS A 101 -2.57 1.95 -8.43
N GLN A 102 -3.82 1.76 -8.10
CA GLN A 102 -4.89 2.30 -8.93
C GLN A 102 -4.67 3.82 -8.96
N SER A 103 -4.71 4.40 -10.15
CA SER A 103 -4.49 5.83 -10.37
C SER A 103 -5.42 6.70 -9.54
N THR A 104 -6.63 6.22 -9.28
CA THR A 104 -7.60 6.85 -8.40
C THR A 104 -8.17 5.82 -7.42
N VAL A 105 -8.09 6.09 -6.13
CA VAL A 105 -8.58 5.21 -5.06
C VAL A 105 -9.67 5.92 -4.26
N MET A 106 -10.82 5.29 -4.09
CA MET A 106 -11.85 5.75 -3.16
C MET A 106 -11.56 5.18 -1.77
N SER A 107 -11.30 6.05 -0.82
CA SER A 107 -11.15 5.68 0.59
C SER A 107 -12.48 5.82 1.31
N THR A 108 -12.95 4.72 1.90
CA THR A 108 -14.14 4.68 2.76
C THR A 108 -13.79 4.46 4.23
N ARG A 109 -12.50 4.61 4.58
CA ARG A 109 -12.02 4.36 5.95
C ARG A 109 -12.40 5.44 6.95
N GLY A 110 -12.80 6.62 6.48
CA GLY A 110 -13.23 7.75 7.31
C GLY A 110 -14.74 8.01 7.19
N PRO A 111 -15.27 8.96 7.98
CA PRO A 111 -16.66 9.40 7.88
C PRO A 111 -16.97 10.14 6.57
N LEU A 112 -15.95 10.54 5.82
CA LEU A 112 -16.05 11.20 4.52
C LEU A 112 -15.60 10.24 3.42
N ILE A 113 -16.31 10.29 2.29
CA ILE A 113 -15.87 9.62 1.06
C ILE A 113 -14.76 10.47 0.46
N GLU A 114 -13.56 9.96 0.49
CA GLU A 114 -12.37 10.63 0.00
C GLU A 114 -11.86 9.94 -1.26
N GLN A 115 -11.66 10.71 -2.31
CA GLN A 115 -11.06 10.27 -3.55
C GLN A 115 -9.60 10.68 -3.56
N LEU A 116 -8.70 9.73 -3.63
CA LEU A 116 -7.27 9.95 -3.73
C LEU A 116 -6.83 9.85 -5.19
N ILE A 117 -6.31 10.92 -5.73
CA ILE A 117 -5.67 11.01 -7.05
C ILE A 117 -4.17 10.84 -6.81
N THR A 118 -3.58 9.79 -7.36
CA THR A 118 -2.16 9.49 -7.12
C THR A 118 -1.26 10.14 -8.17
N GLY A 119 0.06 10.19 -7.91
CA GLY A 119 1.05 10.74 -8.83
C GLY A 119 1.03 10.09 -10.22
N GLU A 120 0.63 8.83 -10.36
CA GLU A 120 0.49 8.19 -11.67
C GLU A 120 -0.63 8.81 -12.52
N GLU A 121 -1.74 9.21 -11.90
CA GLU A 121 -2.82 9.94 -12.60
C GLU A 121 -2.35 11.34 -12.99
N LEU A 122 -1.68 12.03 -12.08
CA LEU A 122 -1.12 13.36 -12.31
C LEU A 122 -0.10 13.35 -13.46
N CYS A 123 0.73 12.32 -13.56
CA CYS A 123 1.66 12.17 -14.67
C CYS A 123 0.97 11.93 -16.02
N LYS A 124 -0.18 11.23 -16.05
CA LYS A 124 -0.95 10.99 -17.28
C LYS A 124 -1.55 12.26 -17.86
N ALA A 125 -1.97 13.17 -16.99
CA ALA A 125 -2.56 14.44 -17.40
C ALA A 125 -1.52 15.44 -17.90
N ALA A 126 -0.20 15.11 -17.83
CA ALA A 126 0.91 16.02 -18.18
C ALA A 126 0.74 17.41 -17.53
N CYS A 127 0.31 17.42 -16.27
CA CYS A 127 -0.17 18.62 -15.60
C CYS A 127 0.97 19.58 -15.28
N CYS A 128 0.90 20.79 -15.81
CA CYS A 128 1.82 21.87 -15.44
C CYS A 128 1.47 22.44 -14.06
N ASN A 129 0.20 22.48 -13.70
CA ASN A 129 -0.25 23.02 -12.42
C ASN A 129 -1.42 22.23 -11.80
N LEU A 130 -1.76 22.56 -10.56
CA LEU A 130 -2.85 21.91 -9.82
C LEU A 130 -4.20 22.00 -10.56
N GLY A 131 -4.50 23.12 -11.22
CA GLY A 131 -5.77 23.28 -11.94
C GLY A 131 -5.92 22.28 -13.09
N GLU A 132 -4.86 22.01 -13.82
CA GLU A 132 -4.87 21.04 -14.93
C GLU A 132 -5.00 19.61 -14.45
N SER A 133 -4.52 19.32 -13.24
CA SER A 133 -4.64 17.99 -12.64
C SER A 133 -6.08 17.51 -12.48
N PHE A 134 -7.05 18.42 -12.46
CA PHE A 134 -8.46 18.09 -12.36
C PHE A 134 -9.18 17.94 -13.70
N GLU A 135 -8.59 18.37 -14.82
CA GLU A 135 -9.23 18.30 -16.14
C GLU A 135 -9.53 16.85 -16.57
N THR A 136 -8.74 15.90 -16.11
CA THR A 136 -8.95 14.47 -16.36
C THR A 136 -9.83 13.79 -15.32
N ASN A 137 -10.21 14.51 -14.24
CA ASN A 137 -10.93 13.93 -13.12
C ASN A 137 -12.41 14.33 -13.12
N ALA A 138 -13.31 13.37 -13.29
CA ALA A 138 -14.74 13.58 -13.31
C ALA A 138 -15.35 14.07 -11.97
N SER A 139 -14.56 14.11 -10.90
CA SER A 139 -15.05 14.50 -9.57
C SER A 139 -14.98 16.00 -9.29
N VAL A 140 -14.16 16.70 -10.04
CA VAL A 140 -13.90 18.14 -9.86
C VAL A 140 -14.00 18.81 -11.22
N ASP A 141 -14.87 19.79 -11.32
CA ASP A 141 -14.98 20.62 -12.52
C ASP A 141 -14.05 21.83 -12.41
N VAL A 142 -13.31 22.10 -13.46
CA VAL A 142 -12.46 23.29 -13.57
C VAL A 142 -13.01 24.19 -14.66
N SER A 143 -13.23 25.43 -14.33
CA SER A 143 -13.67 26.45 -15.27
C SER A 143 -12.80 27.70 -15.18
N TYR A 144 -12.79 28.52 -16.22
CA TYR A 144 -12.11 29.81 -16.17
C TYR A 144 -12.98 30.81 -15.39
N ALA A 145 -12.41 31.44 -14.37
CA ALA A 145 -13.06 32.47 -13.60
C ALA A 145 -13.04 33.82 -14.32
N ASP A 146 -11.98 34.05 -15.09
CA ASP A 146 -11.76 35.28 -15.83
C ASP A 146 -11.02 34.97 -17.15
N ALA A 147 -11.58 35.46 -18.25
CA ALA A 147 -11.02 35.24 -19.58
C ALA A 147 -9.76 36.09 -19.84
N VAL A 148 -9.55 37.19 -19.10
CA VAL A 148 -8.41 38.08 -19.29
C VAL A 148 -7.18 37.58 -18.56
N THR A 149 -7.35 37.15 -17.31
CA THR A 149 -6.23 36.69 -16.48
C THR A 149 -5.97 35.19 -16.61
N GLY A 150 -6.86 34.44 -17.29
CA GLY A 150 -6.77 32.98 -17.38
C GLY A 150 -6.92 32.25 -16.03
N ALA A 151 -7.40 32.96 -14.99
CA ALA A 151 -7.56 32.38 -13.67
C ALA A 151 -8.58 31.24 -13.71
N LYS A 152 -8.16 30.08 -13.25
CA LYS A 152 -8.99 28.88 -13.15
C LYS A 152 -9.70 28.84 -11.79
N GLN A 153 -10.93 28.35 -11.76
CA GLN A 153 -11.67 28.08 -10.54
C GLN A 153 -12.16 26.65 -10.51
N ILE A 154 -12.16 26.09 -9.32
CA ILE A 154 -12.73 24.78 -9.08
C ILE A 154 -14.23 24.91 -8.81
N GLN A 155 -15.00 23.94 -9.32
CA GLN A 155 -16.40 23.73 -8.94
C GLN A 155 -16.52 22.32 -8.38
N LEU A 156 -17.13 22.22 -7.21
CA LEU A 156 -17.42 20.96 -6.56
C LEU A 156 -18.91 20.90 -6.23
N LEU A 157 -19.58 19.83 -6.65
CA LEU A 157 -21.03 19.70 -6.49
C LEU A 157 -21.83 20.87 -7.09
N GLY A 158 -21.34 21.50 -8.14
CA GLY A 158 -21.94 22.68 -8.77
C GLY A 158 -21.75 23.99 -8.01
N LEU A 159 -20.99 23.98 -6.90
CA LEU A 159 -20.66 25.18 -6.13
C LEU A 159 -19.28 25.70 -6.50
N THR A 160 -19.13 27.01 -6.54
CA THR A 160 -17.87 27.68 -6.89
C THR A 160 -16.78 27.45 -5.84
N GLY A 161 -15.54 27.67 -6.20
CA GLY A 161 -14.35 27.46 -5.36
C GLY A 161 -14.34 28.18 -4.01
N LYS A 162 -15.20 29.21 -3.81
CA LYS A 162 -15.37 29.89 -2.52
C LYS A 162 -15.91 28.97 -1.41
N TYR A 163 -16.59 27.90 -1.80
CA TYR A 163 -17.19 26.90 -0.89
C TYR A 163 -16.36 25.63 -0.79
N VAL A 164 -15.21 25.60 -1.45
CA VAL A 164 -14.26 24.51 -1.41
C VAL A 164 -13.03 24.93 -0.61
N GLN A 165 -12.70 24.15 0.39
CA GLN A 165 -11.53 24.40 1.20
C GLN A 165 -10.29 23.80 0.56
N MET A 166 -9.30 24.65 0.25
CA MET A 166 -7.99 24.21 -0.21
C MET A 166 -7.07 23.97 0.97
N MET A 167 -6.38 22.85 0.95
CA MET A 167 -5.42 22.47 1.98
C MET A 167 -4.10 22.01 1.33
N THR A 168 -3.02 22.22 2.04
CA THR A 168 -1.71 21.67 1.72
C THR A 168 -1.20 20.93 2.95
N GLU A 169 -0.85 19.67 2.81
CA GLU A 169 -0.42 18.82 3.92
C GLU A 169 -1.42 18.86 5.11
N ASN A 170 -2.70 18.79 4.81
CA ASN A 170 -3.82 18.91 5.77
C ASN A 170 -3.90 20.24 6.53
N MET A 171 -3.19 21.27 6.10
CA MET A 171 -3.30 22.62 6.63
C MET A 171 -4.06 23.50 5.65
N PRO A 172 -5.09 24.26 6.11
CA PRO A 172 -5.82 25.20 5.27
C PRO A 172 -4.89 26.22 4.64
N ASN A 173 -4.95 26.33 3.32
CA ASN A 173 -4.15 27.23 2.51
C ASN A 173 -5.02 27.89 1.43
N PHE A 174 -4.56 28.99 0.84
CA PHE A 174 -5.27 29.72 -0.23
C PHE A 174 -6.72 30.05 0.07
N ARG A 175 -6.95 30.81 1.12
CA ARG A 175 -8.30 31.23 1.58
C ARG A 175 -8.78 32.47 0.87
N GLY A 176 -10.10 32.59 0.74
CA GLY A 176 -10.79 33.76 0.21
C GLY A 176 -10.42 34.05 -1.24
N LEU A 177 -9.95 35.25 -1.54
CA LEU A 177 -9.56 35.64 -2.90
C LEU A 177 -8.36 34.87 -3.44
N ALA A 178 -7.45 34.43 -2.57
CA ALA A 178 -6.28 33.64 -2.97
C ALA A 178 -6.65 32.22 -3.45
N SER A 179 -7.83 31.72 -3.18
CA SER A 179 -8.27 30.40 -3.60
C SER A 179 -8.32 30.24 -5.13
N LEU A 180 -8.59 31.32 -5.86
CA LEU A 180 -8.61 31.32 -7.32
C LEU A 180 -7.19 31.16 -7.91
N TYR A 181 -6.21 31.79 -7.29
CA TYR A 181 -4.81 31.78 -7.76
C TYR A 181 -4.04 30.55 -7.25
N GLY A 182 -4.48 29.94 -6.14
CA GLY A 182 -3.81 28.78 -5.55
C GLY A 182 -3.70 27.58 -6.47
N LEU A 183 -4.58 27.50 -7.46
CA LEU A 183 -4.58 26.41 -8.45
C LEU A 183 -3.42 26.51 -9.46
N THR A 184 -2.96 27.71 -9.76
CA THR A 184 -1.88 27.96 -10.71
C THR A 184 -0.50 27.96 -10.05
N TYR A 185 -0.44 28.25 -8.74
CA TYR A 185 0.83 28.34 -8.00
C TYR A 185 1.45 27.01 -7.59
N ILE A 186 0.71 25.91 -7.67
CA ILE A 186 1.23 24.60 -7.28
C ILE A 186 1.63 23.84 -8.55
N PRO A 187 2.94 23.67 -8.80
CA PRO A 187 3.41 22.91 -9.96
C PRO A 187 3.03 21.44 -9.86
N GLY A 188 2.57 20.84 -10.96
CA GLY A 188 2.20 19.43 -11.05
C GLY A 188 3.27 18.48 -10.54
N PRO A 189 4.53 18.61 -10.97
CA PRO A 189 5.62 17.72 -10.57
C PRO A 189 5.98 17.73 -9.07
N TRP A 190 5.53 18.73 -8.31
CA TRP A 190 5.74 18.78 -6.85
C TRP A 190 4.78 17.88 -6.08
N MET A 191 3.63 17.56 -6.68
CA MET A 191 2.57 16.81 -6.03
C MET A 191 2.85 15.32 -6.02
N SER A 192 2.63 14.66 -4.90
CA SER A 192 2.63 13.20 -4.76
C SER A 192 1.23 12.63 -4.84
N ALA A 193 0.25 13.35 -4.30
CA ALA A 193 -1.16 12.97 -4.32
C ALA A 193 -2.06 14.18 -4.10
N ILE A 194 -3.32 14.05 -4.53
CA ILE A 194 -4.39 15.00 -4.24
C ILE A 194 -5.56 14.23 -3.66
N SER A 195 -6.00 14.63 -2.48
CA SER A 195 -7.21 14.11 -1.84
C SER A 195 -8.39 15.04 -2.08
N VAL A 196 -9.46 14.51 -2.62
CA VAL A 196 -10.73 15.24 -2.83
C VAL A 196 -11.81 14.61 -1.98
N SER A 197 -12.35 15.33 -1.00
CA SER A 197 -13.52 14.92 -0.26
C SER A 197 -14.72 15.82 -0.56
N LYS A 198 -15.87 15.20 -0.80
CA LYS A 198 -17.13 15.89 -1.10
C LYS A 198 -17.98 16.02 0.16
N GLY A 199 -18.59 17.18 0.34
CA GLY A 199 -19.42 17.49 1.50
C GLY A 199 -18.71 18.34 2.55
N THR A 200 -19.37 18.55 3.68
CA THR A 200 -18.85 19.39 4.76
C THR A 200 -17.61 18.74 5.41
N GLY A 201 -16.52 19.49 5.48
CA GLY A 201 -15.30 19.02 6.11
C GLY A 201 -15.30 19.10 7.63
N SER A 202 -14.17 18.73 8.23
CA SER A 202 -13.99 18.84 9.68
C SER A 202 -13.92 20.30 10.14
N VAL A 203 -14.63 20.63 11.21
CA VAL A 203 -14.59 21.96 11.84
C VAL A 203 -13.19 22.35 12.31
N ILE A 204 -12.33 21.38 12.57
CA ILE A 204 -10.93 21.59 12.95
C ILE A 204 -10.17 22.36 11.87
N ASN A 205 -10.47 22.10 10.60
CA ASN A 205 -9.81 22.73 9.46
C ASN A 205 -10.41 24.09 9.09
N GLY A 206 -11.54 24.48 9.71
CA GLY A 206 -12.24 25.73 9.45
C GLY A 206 -13.65 25.53 8.91
N TYR A 207 -14.31 26.63 8.60
CA TYR A 207 -15.73 26.67 8.21
C TYR A 207 -15.95 26.76 6.69
N GLU A 208 -14.90 26.85 5.90
CA GLU A 208 -14.99 27.16 4.46
C GLU A 208 -15.39 25.92 3.62
N SER A 209 -15.28 24.72 4.18
CA SER A 209 -15.64 23.48 3.50
C SER A 209 -17.14 23.23 3.52
N MET A 210 -17.86 23.85 2.62
CA MET A 210 -19.30 23.58 2.43
C MET A 210 -19.54 22.56 1.33
N ALA A 211 -18.85 22.68 0.19
CA ALA A 211 -18.95 21.77 -0.94
C ALA A 211 -17.96 20.61 -0.86
N GLY A 212 -16.82 20.83 -0.22
CA GLY A 212 -15.79 19.84 -0.04
C GLY A 212 -14.43 20.40 0.34
N GLN A 213 -13.46 19.49 0.43
CA GLN A 213 -12.07 19.79 0.73
C GLN A 213 -11.18 19.19 -0.34
N ILE A 214 -10.14 19.92 -0.73
CA ILE A 214 -9.07 19.45 -1.60
C ILE A 214 -7.77 19.62 -0.84
N SER A 215 -7.09 18.51 -0.56
CA SER A 215 -5.76 18.50 0.07
C SER A 215 -4.71 18.06 -0.92
N VAL A 216 -3.65 18.84 -1.02
CA VAL A 216 -2.48 18.53 -1.85
C VAL A 216 -1.35 18.04 -0.94
N ASP A 217 -0.84 16.88 -1.25
CA ASP A 217 0.34 16.31 -0.60
C ASP A 217 1.54 16.47 -1.52
N TYR A 218 2.63 17.02 -1.01
CA TYR A 218 3.87 17.15 -1.76
C TYR A 218 4.73 15.89 -1.69
N LYS A 219 5.62 15.73 -2.67
CA LYS A 219 6.67 14.71 -2.64
C LYS A 219 7.54 14.86 -1.40
N LYS A 220 7.88 13.73 -0.78
CA LYS A 220 8.63 13.68 0.48
C LYS A 220 9.99 13.00 0.28
N PRO A 221 10.99 13.30 1.11
CA PRO A 221 12.33 12.71 0.95
C PRO A 221 12.40 11.19 1.16
N ARG A 222 11.27 10.57 1.50
CA ARG A 222 11.13 9.10 1.61
C ARG A 222 10.68 8.45 0.32
N ASP A 223 10.27 9.25 -0.68
CA ASP A 223 9.91 8.74 -1.98
C ASP A 223 11.17 8.19 -2.67
N PRO A 224 11.06 7.11 -3.46
CA PRO A 224 12.22 6.41 -4.02
C PRO A 224 13.02 7.22 -5.03
N GLU A 225 12.46 8.31 -5.53
CA GLU A 225 13.11 9.19 -6.49
C GLU A 225 14.12 10.13 -5.82
N LEU A 226 15.42 9.82 -5.95
CA LEU A 226 16.50 10.66 -5.45
C LEU A 226 16.61 11.97 -6.23
N LEU A 227 16.38 11.93 -7.51
CA LEU A 227 16.45 13.06 -8.45
C LEU A 227 15.42 12.84 -9.55
N SER A 228 14.59 13.85 -9.78
CA SER A 228 13.69 13.92 -10.92
C SER A 228 13.82 15.30 -11.56
N ALA A 229 13.93 15.35 -12.88
CA ALA A 229 13.93 16.57 -13.65
C ALA A 229 12.96 16.43 -14.81
N ASN A 230 12.15 17.46 -15.03
CA ASN A 230 11.15 17.53 -16.09
C ASN A 230 11.29 18.87 -16.83
N VAL A 231 11.24 18.83 -18.13
CA VAL A 231 11.19 20.00 -19.00
C VAL A 231 9.97 19.88 -19.88
N PHE A 232 9.13 20.88 -19.83
CA PHE A 232 7.95 20.98 -20.69
C PHE A 232 8.10 22.19 -21.63
N THR A 233 7.68 22.04 -22.86
CA THR A 233 7.63 23.13 -23.83
C THR A 233 6.35 23.04 -24.66
N SER A 234 5.70 24.17 -24.87
CA SER A 234 4.50 24.31 -25.70
C SER A 234 4.82 25.01 -27.02
N SER A 235 4.00 24.72 -28.02
CA SER A 235 4.05 25.45 -29.32
C SER A 235 3.67 26.93 -29.20
N GLU A 236 3.13 27.33 -28.06
CA GLU A 236 2.76 28.73 -27.76
C GLU A 236 3.91 29.51 -27.11
N GLY A 237 5.13 28.94 -27.08
CA GLY A 237 6.30 29.63 -26.54
C GLY A 237 6.43 29.54 -25.01
N MET A 238 5.73 28.59 -24.38
CA MET A 238 5.87 28.32 -22.95
C MET A 238 6.98 27.30 -22.72
N TYR A 239 7.86 27.59 -21.78
CA TYR A 239 8.94 26.72 -21.31
C TYR A 239 8.81 26.57 -19.82
N GLU A 240 8.81 25.34 -19.34
CA GLU A 240 8.72 25.01 -17.92
C GLU A 240 9.83 24.04 -17.54
N PHE A 241 10.49 24.31 -16.44
CA PHE A 241 11.51 23.46 -15.84
C PHE A 241 11.14 23.11 -14.42
N ASN A 242 11.11 21.83 -14.13
CA ASN A 242 10.89 21.31 -12.78
C ASN A 242 12.04 20.40 -12.39
N SER A 243 12.52 20.53 -11.16
CA SER A 243 13.50 19.62 -10.60
C SER A 243 13.23 19.37 -9.13
N ASN A 244 13.26 18.11 -8.73
CA ASN A 244 13.14 17.70 -7.34
C ASN A 244 14.30 16.77 -7.00
N PHE A 245 14.93 17.03 -5.88
CA PHE A 245 15.98 16.17 -5.36
C PHE A 245 15.89 16.03 -3.84
N SER A 246 16.20 14.83 -3.37
CA SER A 246 16.20 14.51 -1.93
C SER A 246 17.61 14.26 -1.45
N ILE A 247 17.91 14.77 -0.24
CA ILE A 247 19.19 14.56 0.45
C ILE A 247 18.89 13.92 1.80
N LYS A 248 19.49 12.77 2.05
CA LYS A 248 19.49 12.11 3.35
C LYS A 248 20.78 12.44 4.09
N PHE A 249 20.71 13.24 5.16
CA PHE A 249 21.86 13.59 5.98
C PHE A 249 22.15 12.54 7.06
N SER A 250 21.09 11.90 7.58
CA SER A 250 21.15 10.90 8.63
C SER A 250 19.88 10.05 8.58
N ASP A 251 19.85 8.95 9.34
CA ASP A 251 18.63 8.11 9.48
C ASP A 251 17.44 8.89 10.11
N LYS A 252 17.70 9.99 10.78
CA LYS A 252 16.69 10.85 11.41
C LYS A 252 16.37 12.11 10.62
N TRP A 253 17.27 12.54 9.72
CA TRP A 253 17.16 13.80 9.00
C TRP A 253 17.27 13.59 7.50
N SER A 254 16.26 14.00 6.78
CA SER A 254 16.22 14.07 5.33
C SER A 254 15.49 15.33 4.88
N THR A 255 15.88 15.87 3.75
CA THR A 255 15.22 17.03 3.15
C THR A 255 14.99 16.81 1.67
N MET A 256 14.01 17.50 1.13
CA MET A 256 13.69 17.52 -0.29
C MET A 256 13.63 18.95 -0.78
N PHE A 257 14.21 19.19 -1.95
CA PHE A 257 14.15 20.47 -2.64
C PHE A 257 13.24 20.30 -3.85
N LEU A 258 12.29 21.21 -3.97
CA LEU A 258 11.34 21.28 -5.06
C LEU A 258 11.60 22.60 -5.78
N LEU A 259 12.06 22.54 -7.02
CA LEU A 259 12.39 23.69 -7.84
C LEU A 259 11.45 23.75 -9.04
N HIS A 260 10.96 24.94 -9.33
CA HIS A 260 10.09 25.21 -10.47
C HIS A 260 10.48 26.56 -11.07
N GLY A 261 10.43 26.64 -12.38
CA GLY A 261 10.59 27.87 -13.14
C GLY A 261 9.84 27.75 -14.45
N ASP A 262 9.11 28.80 -14.78
CA ASP A 262 8.37 28.95 -16.02
C ASP A 262 8.77 30.22 -16.75
N TRP A 263 8.76 30.13 -18.03
CA TRP A 263 9.01 31.26 -18.95
C TRP A 263 8.02 31.20 -20.09
N MET A 264 7.37 32.32 -20.38
CA MET A 264 6.51 32.47 -21.54
C MET A 264 7.09 33.56 -22.48
N GLU A 265 7.28 33.20 -23.73
CA GLU A 265 7.66 34.15 -24.75
C GLU A 265 6.43 35.00 -25.06
N GLU A 266 6.56 36.33 -24.90
CA GLU A 266 5.47 37.23 -25.26
C GLU A 266 5.25 37.18 -26.80
N PRO A 267 3.99 37.13 -27.26
CA PRO A 267 3.65 37.07 -28.69
C PRO A 267 3.99 38.33 -29.44
#